data_3f0d702814b886dac4c6e632e2c2a808
#
_entry.id   3f0d702814b886dac4c6e632e2c2a808
#
_cell.length_a   1.000
_cell.length_b   1.000
_cell.length_c   1.000
_cell.angle_alpha   90.00
_cell.angle_beta   90.00
_cell.angle_gamma   90.00
#
_symmetry.space_group_name_H-M   'P 1'
#
loop_
_entity.id
_entity.type
_entity.pdbx_description
1 polymer ?
#
loop_
_entity_poly.entity_id
_entity_poly.type
_entity_poly.pdbx_seq_one_letter_code
_entity_poly.pdbx_strand_id
1 'polypeptide(L)'
;MKMKLKSFCRHCVKSVQLLWTTSPFLFSMRLCIELATSLSPVLNAFLTKLIIDALSNGTLPYAERAETLFRVLILFVVVQLINMLLGRVISLVTANHQDLINHQIDIQIKQKINELDISCFDNPAAYNEIENAHRDSGSLAGLSMLMVTIIKGAFLLVTNCLLMFRYGWWFALLITFFLVPSIFVDRHVARKKYDWQRSRTINERKIGYVNNILAGQSYAKDIRVFHSYRYFLSAFQNLWTAWFKEKRKIDRQRFVYSLLAQAAPFIPISVILFYIVFQILGGSMTIGDFTYVNGIVMQFFAGISMLFSALNNGYESEMRLTNFDAFMAWKPQIRNNGKRVLDRIRTIEFRHVSFRYPKTRQLVLQDINFVIEEQEKVALVGVNGAGKSTIIKLLLRLYDSEDGQILINGTDIREYTLESLHGAMGVVFQDFNQYLLQLDQAVAVSSPLEPVDEQRIAAALEKADFAVFPGVGVSFRNPQGVLCFFPEQVLRCCGVFCARR
;
A
#
# COMPACT_ATOMS: atom_id res chain seq x y z
N MET A 1 14.03 19.06 8.06
CA MET A 1 14.47 17.73 8.54
C MET A 1 15.45 17.15 7.53
N LYS A 2 16.69 16.85 7.92
CA LYS A 2 17.66 16.18 7.03
C LYS A 2 17.15 14.76 6.79
N MET A 3 16.99 14.34 5.55
CA MET A 3 16.76 12.95 5.19
C MET A 3 17.83 12.13 5.93
N LYS A 4 17.41 11.17 6.74
CA LYS A 4 18.36 10.24 7.34
C LYS A 4 18.81 9.31 6.22
N LEU A 5 19.88 9.70 5.52
CA LEU A 5 20.42 8.97 4.35
C LEU A 5 20.50 7.46 4.64
N LYS A 6 20.85 7.11 5.87
CA LYS A 6 20.93 5.72 6.33
C LYS A 6 19.56 5.00 6.32
N SER A 7 18.45 5.70 6.65
CA SER A 7 17.09 5.15 6.60
C SER A 7 16.65 4.95 5.16
N PHE A 8 16.85 5.96 4.31
CA PHE A 8 16.54 5.88 2.87
C PHE A 8 17.27 4.70 2.20
N CYS A 9 18.59 4.58 2.40
CA CYS A 9 19.35 3.45 1.87
C CYS A 9 18.81 2.10 2.36
N ARG A 10 18.40 2.00 3.62
CA ARG A 10 17.78 0.77 4.16
C ARG A 10 16.48 0.44 3.43
N HIS A 11 15.60 1.41 3.20
CA HIS A 11 14.35 1.20 2.47
C HIS A 11 14.60 0.86 1.00
N CYS A 12 15.61 1.46 0.37
CA CYS A 12 16.02 1.08 -0.99
C CYS A 12 16.46 -0.40 -1.06
N VAL A 13 17.27 -0.85 -0.10
CA VAL A 13 17.70 -2.26 -0.02
C VAL A 13 16.50 -3.18 0.20
N LYS A 14 15.62 -2.86 1.17
CA LYS A 14 14.37 -3.62 1.40
C LYS A 14 13.51 -3.69 0.12
N SER A 15 13.41 -2.58 -0.61
CA SER A 15 12.62 -2.51 -1.86
C SER A 15 13.21 -3.40 -2.96
N VAL A 16 14.54 -3.41 -3.12
CA VAL A 16 15.21 -4.32 -4.08
C VAL A 16 15.05 -5.78 -3.65
N GLN A 17 15.18 -6.08 -2.35
CA GLN A 17 14.90 -7.42 -1.82
C GLN A 17 13.47 -7.85 -2.12
N LEU A 18 12.48 -6.96 -1.91
CA LEU A 18 11.08 -7.23 -2.20
C LEU A 18 10.86 -7.53 -3.69
N LEU A 19 11.45 -6.76 -4.60
CA LEU A 19 11.41 -7.02 -6.05
C LEU A 19 11.95 -8.41 -6.39
N TRP A 20 13.06 -8.78 -5.78
CA TRP A 20 13.71 -10.06 -6.02
C TRP A 20 12.94 -11.24 -5.42
N THR A 21 12.49 -11.12 -4.16
CA THR A 21 11.78 -12.20 -3.45
C THR A 21 10.39 -12.46 -4.01
N THR A 22 9.72 -11.43 -4.55
CA THR A 22 8.39 -11.58 -5.14
C THR A 22 8.44 -12.37 -6.44
N SER A 23 9.33 -12.01 -7.36
CA SER A 23 9.56 -12.74 -8.61
C SER A 23 10.90 -12.35 -9.24
N PRO A 24 11.96 -13.16 -9.08
CA PRO A 24 13.27 -12.90 -9.68
C PRO A 24 13.21 -12.84 -11.21
N PHE A 25 12.37 -13.68 -11.81
CA PHE A 25 12.19 -13.74 -13.26
C PHE A 25 11.59 -12.44 -13.83
N LEU A 26 10.48 -11.97 -13.24
CA LEU A 26 9.82 -10.74 -13.69
C LEU A 26 10.71 -9.52 -13.47
N PHE A 27 11.44 -9.46 -12.34
CA PHE A 27 12.37 -8.38 -12.05
C PHE A 27 13.51 -8.34 -13.07
N SER A 28 14.19 -9.48 -13.34
CA SER A 28 15.28 -9.56 -14.30
C SER A 28 14.82 -9.25 -15.72
N MET A 29 13.71 -9.83 -16.15
CA MET A 29 13.10 -9.57 -17.45
C MET A 29 12.76 -8.09 -17.63
N ARG A 30 12.12 -7.48 -16.63
CA ARG A 30 11.81 -6.05 -16.62
C ARG A 30 13.07 -5.21 -16.75
N LEU A 31 14.09 -5.49 -15.93
CA LEU A 31 15.33 -4.74 -15.95
C LEU A 31 16.03 -4.81 -17.33
N CYS A 32 16.12 -6.01 -17.91
CA CYS A 32 16.72 -6.19 -19.23
C CYS A 32 15.97 -5.40 -20.32
N ILE A 33 14.63 -5.47 -20.35
CA ILE A 33 13.82 -4.76 -21.33
C ILE A 33 13.92 -3.24 -21.13
N GLU A 34 13.89 -2.75 -19.88
CA GLU A 34 14.03 -1.32 -19.57
C GLU A 34 15.39 -0.78 -19.99
N LEU A 35 16.47 -1.51 -19.79
CA LEU A 35 17.81 -1.13 -20.23
C LEU A 35 17.93 -1.17 -21.77
N ALA A 36 17.40 -2.21 -22.41
CA ALA A 36 17.39 -2.31 -23.87
C ALA A 36 16.60 -1.16 -24.53
N THR A 37 15.40 -0.88 -24.03
CA THR A 37 14.56 0.22 -24.53
C THR A 37 15.15 1.59 -24.26
N SER A 38 16.01 1.75 -23.23
CA SER A 38 16.68 3.00 -22.93
C SER A 38 17.74 3.38 -23.99
N LEU A 39 18.29 2.42 -24.71
CA LEU A 39 19.26 2.68 -25.81
C LEU A 39 18.55 3.08 -27.11
N SER A 40 17.28 2.76 -27.26
CA SER A 40 16.52 2.96 -28.49
C SER A 40 16.52 4.42 -29.00
N PRO A 41 16.32 5.46 -28.15
CA PRO A 41 16.34 6.84 -28.63
C PRO A 41 17.72 7.26 -29.18
N VAL A 42 18.81 6.75 -28.61
CA VAL A 42 20.17 6.99 -29.11
C VAL A 42 20.36 6.33 -30.46
N LEU A 43 19.92 5.08 -30.58
CA LEU A 43 19.97 4.34 -31.86
C LEU A 43 19.14 5.05 -32.93
N ASN A 44 17.94 5.51 -32.58
CA ASN A 44 17.09 6.28 -33.49
C ASN A 44 17.76 7.59 -33.94
N ALA A 45 18.39 8.32 -33.03
CA ALA A 45 19.13 9.54 -33.36
C ALA A 45 20.31 9.23 -34.31
N PHE A 46 21.01 8.11 -34.10
CA PHE A 46 22.10 7.67 -34.96
C PHE A 46 21.62 7.27 -36.37
N LEU A 47 20.51 6.50 -36.45
CA LEU A 47 19.90 6.13 -37.75
C LEU A 47 19.42 7.39 -38.49
N THR A 48 18.80 8.33 -37.80
CA THR A 48 18.37 9.62 -38.35
C THR A 48 19.57 10.41 -38.90
N LYS A 49 20.71 10.43 -38.18
CA LYS A 49 21.97 11.01 -38.68
C LYS A 49 22.35 10.38 -40.01
N LEU A 50 22.40 9.05 -40.09
CA LEU A 50 22.78 8.33 -41.32
C LEU A 50 21.86 8.65 -42.52
N ILE A 51 20.55 8.78 -42.27
CA ILE A 51 19.57 9.17 -43.30
C ILE A 51 19.88 10.60 -43.80
N ILE A 52 20.08 11.55 -42.86
CA ILE A 52 20.34 12.95 -43.23
C ILE A 52 21.69 13.11 -43.96
N ASP A 53 22.73 12.43 -43.48
CA ASP A 53 24.05 12.49 -44.12
C ASP A 53 23.99 11.87 -45.53
N ALA A 54 23.28 10.77 -45.75
CA ALA A 54 23.10 10.19 -47.06
C ALA A 54 22.29 11.09 -48.02
N LEU A 55 21.32 11.85 -47.50
CA LEU A 55 20.56 12.84 -48.29
C LEU A 55 21.38 14.07 -48.64
N SER A 56 22.19 14.56 -47.70
CA SER A 56 22.98 15.78 -47.87
C SER A 56 24.27 15.55 -48.70
N ASN A 57 24.77 14.32 -48.77
CA ASN A 57 26.02 14.00 -49.45
C ASN A 57 25.78 13.95 -50.99
N GLY A 58 26.10 15.05 -51.68
CA GLY A 58 25.98 15.18 -53.13
C GLY A 58 27.06 14.47 -53.96
N THR A 59 28.12 13.91 -53.36
CA THR A 59 29.28 13.35 -54.02
C THR A 59 29.07 11.91 -54.55
N LEU A 60 28.12 11.15 -54.00
CA LEU A 60 27.86 9.78 -54.36
C LEU A 60 26.84 9.67 -55.55
N PRO A 61 26.96 8.66 -56.43
CA PRO A 61 25.97 8.36 -57.46
C PRO A 61 24.57 8.13 -56.88
N TYR A 62 23.54 8.53 -57.64
CA TYR A 62 22.15 8.43 -57.16
C TYR A 62 21.74 6.99 -56.73
N ALA A 63 22.19 5.97 -57.50
CA ALA A 63 21.88 4.57 -57.22
C ALA A 63 22.43 4.08 -55.86
N GLU A 64 23.67 4.40 -55.53
CA GLU A 64 24.32 4.03 -54.26
C GLU A 64 23.69 4.76 -53.06
N ARG A 65 23.32 6.04 -53.24
CA ARG A 65 22.59 6.79 -52.20
C ARG A 65 21.22 6.21 -51.96
N ALA A 66 20.49 5.88 -53.03
CA ALA A 66 19.16 5.31 -52.90
C ALA A 66 19.16 3.93 -52.18
N GLU A 67 20.16 3.09 -52.52
CA GLU A 67 20.31 1.78 -51.86
C GLU A 67 20.65 1.93 -50.38
N THR A 68 21.58 2.81 -50.02
CA THR A 68 21.98 3.09 -48.62
C THR A 68 20.80 3.63 -47.82
N LEU A 69 20.05 4.60 -48.38
CA LEU A 69 18.87 5.17 -47.75
C LEU A 69 17.80 4.08 -47.52
N PHE A 70 17.53 3.23 -48.51
CA PHE A 70 16.53 2.19 -48.38
C PHE A 70 16.88 1.19 -47.28
N ARG A 71 18.15 0.76 -47.18
CA ARG A 71 18.63 -0.13 -46.11
C ARG A 71 18.47 0.50 -44.73
N VAL A 72 18.87 1.77 -44.57
CA VAL A 72 18.79 2.48 -43.26
C VAL A 72 17.34 2.73 -42.88
N LEU A 73 16.45 3.05 -43.85
CA LEU A 73 15.02 3.23 -43.58
C LEU A 73 14.36 1.93 -43.14
N ILE A 74 14.67 0.80 -43.78
CA ILE A 74 14.17 -0.52 -43.34
C ILE A 74 14.63 -0.79 -41.89
N LEU A 75 15.94 -0.58 -41.61
CA LEU A 75 16.46 -0.79 -40.27
C LEU A 75 15.78 0.13 -39.25
N PHE A 76 15.53 1.41 -39.57
CA PHE A 76 14.78 2.34 -38.76
C PHE A 76 13.37 1.83 -38.43
N VAL A 77 12.62 1.38 -39.42
CA VAL A 77 11.28 0.82 -39.26
C VAL A 77 11.31 -0.44 -38.39
N VAL A 78 12.26 -1.34 -38.60
CA VAL A 78 12.43 -2.56 -37.80
C VAL A 78 12.71 -2.21 -36.34
N VAL A 79 13.61 -1.25 -36.07
CA VAL A 79 13.90 -0.78 -34.72
C VAL A 79 12.64 -0.19 -34.06
N GLN A 80 11.84 0.59 -34.77
CA GLN A 80 10.59 1.14 -34.24
C GLN A 80 9.57 0.05 -33.89
N LEU A 81 9.42 -0.97 -34.74
CA LEU A 81 8.54 -2.10 -34.47
C LEU A 81 8.99 -2.90 -33.26
N ILE A 82 10.29 -3.16 -33.13
CA ILE A 82 10.87 -3.83 -31.94
C ILE A 82 10.60 -2.99 -30.68
N ASN A 83 10.80 -1.70 -30.73
CA ASN A 83 10.55 -0.80 -29.59
C ASN A 83 9.08 -0.79 -29.18
N MET A 84 8.17 -0.78 -30.16
CA MET A 84 6.73 -0.85 -29.90
C MET A 84 6.37 -2.17 -29.19
N LEU A 85 6.89 -3.29 -29.66
CA LEU A 85 6.67 -4.61 -29.06
C LEU A 85 7.24 -4.68 -27.63
N LEU A 86 8.50 -4.26 -27.47
CA LEU A 86 9.13 -4.21 -26.14
C LEU A 86 8.37 -3.29 -25.18
N GLY A 87 7.83 -2.16 -25.66
CA GLY A 87 7.00 -1.26 -24.86
C GLY A 87 5.69 -1.91 -24.40
N ARG A 88 5.09 -2.78 -25.18
CA ARG A 88 3.90 -3.55 -24.77
C ARG A 88 4.26 -4.65 -23.75
N VAL A 89 5.34 -5.36 -24.01
CA VAL A 89 5.82 -6.41 -23.09
C VAL A 89 6.19 -5.81 -21.74
N ILE A 90 6.93 -4.69 -21.71
CA ILE A 90 7.31 -4.05 -20.45
C ILE A 90 6.09 -3.56 -19.65
N SER A 91 5.06 -3.05 -20.33
CA SER A 91 3.82 -2.63 -19.68
C SER A 91 3.13 -3.81 -18.97
N LEU A 92 3.02 -4.95 -19.64
CA LEU A 92 2.44 -6.18 -19.08
C LEU A 92 3.27 -6.71 -17.90
N VAL A 93 4.59 -6.82 -18.07
CA VAL A 93 5.51 -7.31 -17.03
C VAL A 93 5.46 -6.40 -15.80
N THR A 94 5.43 -5.08 -16.03
CA THR A 94 5.37 -4.11 -14.93
C THR A 94 4.05 -4.21 -14.16
N ALA A 95 2.91 -4.33 -14.83
CA ALA A 95 1.61 -4.47 -14.20
C ALA A 95 1.55 -5.74 -13.33
N ASN A 96 1.89 -6.89 -13.92
CA ASN A 96 1.88 -8.18 -13.20
C ASN A 96 2.82 -8.17 -12.00
N HIS A 97 4.03 -7.61 -12.14
CA HIS A 97 4.99 -7.53 -11.05
C HIS A 97 4.50 -6.61 -9.92
N GLN A 98 3.87 -5.50 -10.27
CA GLN A 98 3.28 -4.57 -9.30
C GLN A 98 2.14 -5.20 -8.52
N ASP A 99 1.27 -5.96 -9.17
CA ASP A 99 0.16 -6.65 -8.52
C ASP A 99 0.67 -7.70 -7.52
N LEU A 100 1.69 -8.47 -7.89
CA LEU A 100 2.32 -9.43 -6.98
C LEU A 100 2.96 -8.74 -5.76
N ILE A 101 3.65 -7.62 -5.96
CA ILE A 101 4.26 -6.85 -4.87
C ILE A 101 3.17 -6.31 -3.93
N ASN A 102 2.11 -5.71 -4.48
CA ASN A 102 1.00 -5.20 -3.68
C ASN A 102 0.35 -6.31 -2.86
N HIS A 103 0.11 -7.48 -3.47
CA HIS A 103 -0.45 -8.64 -2.79
C HIS A 103 0.44 -9.13 -1.65
N GLN A 104 1.76 -9.23 -1.86
CA GLN A 104 2.70 -9.65 -0.81
C GLN A 104 2.74 -8.67 0.36
N ILE A 105 2.73 -7.36 0.10
CA ILE A 105 2.68 -6.33 1.14
C ILE A 105 1.36 -6.41 1.90
N ASP A 106 0.24 -6.62 1.22
CA ASP A 106 -1.08 -6.72 1.82
C ASP A 106 -1.19 -7.94 2.76
N ILE A 107 -0.62 -9.08 2.36
CA ILE A 107 -0.50 -10.26 3.23
C ILE A 107 0.29 -9.93 4.50
N GLN A 108 1.46 -9.28 4.37
CA GLN A 108 2.29 -8.92 5.53
C GLN A 108 1.54 -8.00 6.51
N ILE A 109 0.77 -7.04 5.99
CA ILE A 109 -0.05 -6.15 6.82
C ILE A 109 -1.14 -6.94 7.55
N LYS A 110 -1.87 -7.80 6.84
CA LYS A 110 -2.95 -8.62 7.43
C LYS A 110 -2.42 -9.56 8.50
N GLN A 111 -1.24 -10.19 8.26
CA GLN A 111 -0.57 -10.99 9.26
C GLN A 111 -0.20 -10.14 10.48
N LYS A 112 0.36 -8.93 10.25
CA LYS A 112 0.71 -8.02 11.34
C LYS A 112 -0.50 -7.56 12.14
N ILE A 113 -1.59 -7.22 11.48
CA ILE A 113 -2.85 -6.84 12.12
C ILE A 113 -3.38 -7.98 13.00
N ASN A 114 -3.29 -9.22 12.53
CA ASN A 114 -3.72 -10.40 13.30
C ASN A 114 -2.86 -10.68 14.54
N GLU A 115 -1.59 -10.24 14.56
CA GLU A 115 -0.71 -10.33 15.72
C GLU A 115 -1.04 -9.29 16.82
N LEU A 116 -1.80 -8.24 16.49
CA LEU A 116 -2.05 -7.14 17.41
C LEU A 116 -3.21 -7.44 18.37
N ASP A 117 -3.09 -6.92 19.59
CA ASP A 117 -4.10 -7.04 20.61
C ASP A 117 -5.38 -6.28 20.26
N ILE A 118 -6.51 -6.73 20.78
CA ILE A 118 -7.79 -6.06 20.64
C ILE A 118 -7.76 -4.62 21.17
N SER A 119 -6.90 -4.32 22.13
CA SER A 119 -6.68 -2.98 22.69
C SER A 119 -6.27 -1.94 21.63
N CYS A 120 -5.64 -2.38 20.54
CA CYS A 120 -5.28 -1.51 19.42
C CYS A 120 -6.52 -1.07 18.62
N PHE A 121 -7.54 -1.91 18.55
CA PHE A 121 -8.80 -1.65 17.84
C PHE A 121 -9.77 -0.82 18.68
N ASP A 122 -9.80 -1.03 19.99
CA ASP A 122 -10.62 -0.24 20.93
C ASP A 122 -10.09 1.19 21.11
N ASN A 123 -8.83 1.47 20.73
CA ASN A 123 -8.21 2.78 20.82
C ASN A 123 -8.25 3.53 19.47
N PRO A 124 -9.04 4.62 19.36
CA PRO A 124 -9.18 5.35 18.08
C PRO A 124 -7.86 5.89 17.51
N ALA A 125 -6.89 6.24 18.38
CA ALA A 125 -5.59 6.71 17.92
C ALA A 125 -4.75 5.58 17.33
N ALA A 126 -4.74 4.40 17.97
CA ALA A 126 -4.04 3.22 17.46
C ALA A 126 -4.71 2.69 16.18
N TYR A 127 -6.04 2.63 16.13
CA TYR A 127 -6.77 2.26 14.93
C TYR A 127 -6.46 3.17 13.73
N ASN A 128 -6.39 4.49 13.96
CA ASN A 128 -5.98 5.44 12.94
C ASN A 128 -4.55 5.19 12.43
N GLU A 129 -3.64 4.71 13.28
CA GLU A 129 -2.27 4.36 12.84
C GLU A 129 -2.26 3.08 12.00
N ILE A 130 -3.09 2.09 12.32
CA ILE A 130 -3.31 0.89 11.50
C ILE A 130 -3.82 1.28 10.12
N GLU A 131 -4.86 2.11 10.06
CA GLU A 131 -5.44 2.60 8.81
C GLU A 131 -4.44 3.41 7.98
N ASN A 132 -3.65 4.28 8.64
CA ASN A 132 -2.59 5.02 7.99
C ASN A 132 -1.50 4.09 7.45
N ALA A 133 -1.08 3.07 8.20
CA ALA A 133 -0.10 2.10 7.77
C ALA A 133 -0.57 1.32 6.54
N HIS A 134 -1.83 0.89 6.52
CA HIS A 134 -2.44 0.23 5.36
C HIS A 134 -2.44 1.15 4.13
N ARG A 135 -2.83 2.42 4.28
CA ARG A 135 -2.80 3.41 3.20
C ARG A 135 -1.38 3.72 2.72
N ASP A 136 -0.43 3.81 3.65
CA ASP A 136 0.96 4.16 3.36
C ASP A 136 1.78 2.97 2.81
N SER A 137 1.25 1.74 2.90
CA SER A 137 1.88 0.52 2.39
C SER A 137 2.15 0.56 0.89
N GLY A 138 1.26 1.16 0.11
CA GLY A 138 1.46 1.38 -1.33
C GLY A 138 2.71 2.20 -1.66
N SER A 139 3.26 2.95 -0.68
CA SER A 139 4.52 3.67 -0.85
C SER A 139 5.74 2.75 -0.92
N LEU A 140 5.69 1.55 -0.32
CA LEU A 140 6.76 0.54 -0.45
C LEU A 140 6.78 -0.04 -1.87
N ALA A 141 5.61 -0.37 -2.42
CA ALA A 141 5.49 -0.79 -3.82
C ALA A 141 5.96 0.33 -4.76
N GLY A 142 5.57 1.59 -4.51
CA GLY A 142 6.03 2.75 -5.27
C GLY A 142 7.55 2.92 -5.22
N LEU A 143 8.18 2.79 -4.05
CA LEU A 143 9.64 2.86 -3.91
C LEU A 143 10.33 1.73 -4.66
N SER A 144 9.78 0.52 -4.65
CA SER A 144 10.30 -0.61 -5.41
C SER A 144 10.30 -0.33 -6.92
N MET A 145 9.22 0.28 -7.43
CA MET A 145 9.17 0.70 -8.84
C MET A 145 10.18 1.80 -9.16
N LEU A 146 10.43 2.73 -8.23
CA LEU A 146 11.44 3.79 -8.39
C LEU A 146 12.86 3.25 -8.49
N MET A 147 13.18 2.11 -7.85
CA MET A 147 14.52 1.51 -7.96
C MET A 147 14.88 1.17 -9.41
N VAL A 148 13.95 0.58 -10.16
CA VAL A 148 14.16 0.30 -11.59
C VAL A 148 14.34 1.60 -12.39
N THR A 149 13.57 2.64 -12.07
CA THR A 149 13.70 3.97 -12.70
C THR A 149 15.08 4.61 -12.42
N ILE A 150 15.61 4.45 -11.21
CA ILE A 150 16.94 4.94 -10.84
C ILE A 150 18.04 4.21 -11.65
N ILE A 151 17.94 2.89 -11.75
CA ILE A 151 18.90 2.08 -12.52
C ILE A 151 18.88 2.50 -14.00
N LYS A 152 17.68 2.64 -14.58
CA LYS A 152 17.50 3.11 -15.97
C LYS A 152 18.07 4.52 -16.17
N GLY A 153 17.75 5.46 -15.27
CA GLY A 153 18.25 6.84 -15.34
C GLY A 153 19.77 6.92 -15.23
N ALA A 154 20.38 6.13 -14.33
CA ALA A 154 21.83 6.05 -14.20
C ALA A 154 22.49 5.47 -15.48
N PHE A 155 21.91 4.42 -16.04
CA PHE A 155 22.38 3.84 -17.28
C PHE A 155 22.31 4.83 -18.45
N LEU A 156 21.19 5.55 -18.60
CA LEU A 156 21.05 6.62 -19.61
C LEU A 156 22.11 7.71 -19.44
N LEU A 157 22.36 8.15 -18.21
CA LEU A 157 23.37 9.17 -17.95
C LEU A 157 24.78 8.72 -18.36
N VAL A 158 25.18 7.53 -17.92
CA VAL A 158 26.51 7.00 -18.24
C VAL A 158 26.68 6.85 -19.75
N THR A 159 25.70 6.24 -20.42
CA THR A 159 25.75 6.01 -21.86
C THR A 159 25.84 7.32 -22.63
N ASN A 160 24.98 8.30 -22.33
CA ASN A 160 24.98 9.58 -23.05
C ASN A 160 26.18 10.45 -22.70
N CYS A 161 26.69 10.40 -21.47
CA CYS A 161 27.91 11.07 -21.09
C CYS A 161 29.10 10.56 -21.91
N LEU A 162 29.26 9.25 -22.07
CA LEU A 162 30.28 8.63 -22.88
C LEU A 162 30.19 9.06 -24.36
N LEU A 163 28.98 9.11 -24.91
CA LEU A 163 28.75 9.55 -26.30
C LEU A 163 29.03 11.04 -26.50
N MET A 164 28.71 11.88 -25.51
CA MET A 164 28.97 13.31 -25.54
C MET A 164 30.47 13.64 -25.51
N PHE A 165 31.28 12.80 -24.88
CA PHE A 165 32.74 13.04 -24.80
C PHE A 165 33.40 13.27 -26.18
N ARG A 166 32.86 12.62 -27.23
CA ARG A 166 33.38 12.77 -28.61
C ARG A 166 33.10 14.15 -29.20
N TYR A 167 32.01 14.82 -28.78
CA TYR A 167 31.57 16.11 -29.35
C TYR A 167 31.93 17.30 -28.46
N GLY A 168 31.96 17.10 -27.13
CA GLY A 168 32.32 18.11 -26.16
C GLY A 168 32.07 17.68 -24.73
N TRP A 169 33.11 17.40 -23.97
CA TRP A 169 33.02 16.97 -22.58
C TRP A 169 32.29 17.99 -21.68
N TRP A 170 32.34 19.26 -22.03
CA TRP A 170 31.70 20.34 -21.27
C TRP A 170 30.17 20.39 -21.40
N PHE A 171 29.58 19.74 -22.41
CA PHE A 171 28.12 19.70 -22.59
C PHE A 171 27.41 19.13 -21.36
N ALA A 172 27.91 18.02 -20.85
CA ALA A 172 27.34 17.36 -19.68
C ALA A 172 27.44 18.26 -18.44
N LEU A 173 28.53 18.95 -18.22
CA LEU A 173 28.73 19.88 -17.11
C LEU A 173 27.77 21.08 -17.20
N LEU A 174 27.63 21.65 -18.39
CA LEU A 174 26.78 22.80 -18.63
C LEU A 174 25.30 22.46 -18.35
N ILE A 175 24.82 21.37 -18.87
CA ILE A 175 23.42 20.91 -18.63
C ILE A 175 23.21 20.64 -17.14
N THR A 176 24.14 19.94 -16.49
CA THR A 176 24.03 19.60 -15.06
C THR A 176 24.00 20.88 -14.21
N PHE A 177 24.81 21.86 -14.49
CA PHE A 177 24.85 23.13 -13.76
C PHE A 177 23.50 23.86 -13.80
N PHE A 178 22.85 23.94 -14.96
CA PHE A 178 21.56 24.61 -15.11
C PHE A 178 20.37 23.77 -14.53
N LEU A 179 20.55 22.47 -14.34
CA LEU A 179 19.55 21.61 -13.68
C LEU A 179 19.57 21.70 -12.15
N VAL A 180 20.70 22.07 -11.54
CA VAL A 180 20.81 22.15 -10.07
C VAL A 180 19.75 23.07 -9.45
N PRO A 181 19.44 24.28 -9.97
CA PRO A 181 18.40 25.12 -9.40
C PRO A 181 16.99 24.47 -9.41
N SER A 182 16.66 23.70 -10.46
CA SER A 182 15.35 23.03 -10.55
C SER A 182 15.13 22.03 -9.41
N ILE A 183 16.19 21.34 -8.96
CA ILE A 183 16.15 20.39 -7.85
C ILE A 183 15.75 21.09 -6.55
N PHE A 184 16.34 22.25 -6.27
CA PHE A 184 16.02 23.00 -5.05
C PHE A 184 14.57 23.51 -5.07
N VAL A 185 14.10 23.96 -6.23
CA VAL A 185 12.72 24.41 -6.43
C VAL A 185 11.73 23.25 -6.20
N ASP A 186 11.94 22.12 -6.86
CA ASP A 186 11.07 20.93 -6.73
C ASP A 186 11.04 20.42 -5.29
N ARG A 187 12.19 20.38 -4.61
CA ARG A 187 12.27 19.99 -3.21
C ARG A 187 11.52 20.96 -2.28
N HIS A 188 11.65 22.26 -2.51
CA HIS A 188 10.93 23.28 -1.73
C HIS A 188 9.40 23.13 -1.89
N VAL A 189 8.97 22.95 -3.13
CA VAL A 189 7.55 22.77 -3.46
C VAL A 189 7.00 21.46 -2.91
N ALA A 190 7.73 20.35 -3.04
CA ALA A 190 7.34 19.06 -2.48
C ALA A 190 7.16 19.13 -0.96
N ARG A 191 8.11 19.79 -0.26
CA ARG A 191 8.02 19.99 1.18
C ARG A 191 6.81 20.81 1.57
N LYS A 192 6.55 21.92 0.89
CA LYS A 192 5.39 22.78 1.15
C LYS A 192 4.06 22.05 0.96
N LYS A 193 3.97 21.22 -0.09
CA LYS A 193 2.81 20.37 -0.35
C LYS A 193 2.61 19.35 0.77
N TYR A 194 3.68 18.69 1.20
CA TYR A 194 3.64 17.71 2.28
C TYR A 194 3.22 18.35 3.61
N ASP A 195 3.83 19.47 4.02
CA ASP A 195 3.49 20.17 5.25
C ASP A 195 2.01 20.62 5.25
N TRP A 196 1.51 21.05 4.09
CA TRP A 196 0.09 21.38 3.93
C TRP A 196 -0.80 20.14 4.06
N GLN A 197 -0.48 19.04 3.41
CA GLN A 197 -1.26 17.79 3.53
C GLN A 197 -1.31 17.32 4.98
N ARG A 198 -0.19 17.37 5.69
CA ARG A 198 -0.12 16.95 7.10
C ARG A 198 -0.94 17.86 8.03
N SER A 199 -0.92 19.16 7.81
CA SER A 199 -1.69 20.12 8.63
C SER A 199 -3.20 19.99 8.43
N ARG A 200 -3.66 19.38 7.34
CA ARG A 200 -5.06 19.31 6.92
C ARG A 200 -5.75 17.98 7.18
N THR A 201 -5.08 17.02 7.80
CA THR A 201 -5.64 15.69 8.11
C THR A 201 -6.98 15.77 8.84
N ILE A 202 -7.17 16.78 9.74
CA ILE A 202 -8.43 16.98 10.46
C ILE A 202 -9.56 17.44 9.51
N ASN A 203 -9.28 18.35 8.58
CA ASN A 203 -10.29 18.85 7.65
C ASN A 203 -10.67 17.80 6.59
N GLU A 204 -9.70 17.02 6.12
CA GLU A 204 -9.95 15.89 5.22
C GLU A 204 -10.80 14.82 5.90
N ARG A 205 -10.57 14.54 7.20
CA ARG A 205 -11.43 13.66 8.00
C ARG A 205 -12.86 14.21 8.11
N LYS A 206 -13.03 15.52 8.34
CA LYS A 206 -14.36 16.13 8.39
C LYS A 206 -15.09 16.01 7.05
N ILE A 207 -14.39 16.23 5.95
CA ILE A 207 -14.95 16.06 4.60
C ILE A 207 -15.33 14.58 4.37
N GLY A 208 -14.45 13.66 4.72
CA GLY A 208 -14.69 12.20 4.62
C GLY A 208 -15.87 11.75 5.50
N TYR A 209 -15.99 12.27 6.73
CA TYR A 209 -17.10 11.98 7.63
C TYR A 209 -18.43 12.46 7.07
N VAL A 210 -18.50 13.70 6.60
CA VAL A 210 -19.73 14.25 6.00
C VAL A 210 -20.09 13.50 4.71
N ASN A 211 -19.10 13.13 3.91
CA ASN A 211 -19.30 12.28 2.72
C ASN A 211 -19.88 10.91 3.10
N ASN A 212 -19.37 10.28 4.16
CA ASN A 212 -19.90 9.01 4.66
C ASN A 212 -21.34 9.13 5.18
N ILE A 213 -21.69 10.26 5.82
CA ILE A 213 -23.07 10.54 6.22
C ILE A 213 -23.97 10.60 4.98
N LEU A 214 -23.54 11.31 3.91
CA LEU A 214 -24.35 11.50 2.70
C LEU A 214 -24.49 10.25 1.85
N ALA A 215 -23.48 9.38 1.82
CA ALA A 215 -23.39 8.21 0.93
C ALA A 215 -23.50 6.86 1.67
N GLY A 216 -23.34 6.84 3.00
CA GLY A 216 -23.30 5.62 3.80
C GLY A 216 -24.67 5.01 4.02
N GLN A 217 -24.75 3.68 3.90
CA GLN A 217 -25.99 2.92 4.10
C GLN A 217 -26.58 3.10 5.51
N SER A 218 -25.76 3.18 6.54
CA SER A 218 -26.16 3.34 7.93
C SER A 218 -26.95 4.62 8.21
N TYR A 219 -26.61 5.72 7.51
CA TYR A 219 -27.25 7.02 7.69
C TYR A 219 -28.43 7.28 6.73
N ALA A 220 -28.64 6.40 5.76
CA ALA A 220 -29.59 6.60 4.68
C ALA A 220 -31.04 6.80 5.15
N LYS A 221 -31.44 6.12 6.23
CA LYS A 221 -32.78 6.25 6.84
C LYS A 221 -32.94 7.59 7.54
N ASP A 222 -31.98 7.96 8.38
CA ASP A 222 -32.03 9.17 9.21
C ASP A 222 -32.05 10.43 8.35
N ILE A 223 -31.19 10.48 7.30
CA ILE A 223 -31.15 11.62 6.37
C ILE A 223 -32.50 11.83 5.68
N ARG A 224 -33.19 10.76 5.30
CA ARG A 224 -34.50 10.83 4.63
C ARG A 224 -35.60 11.23 5.59
N VAL A 225 -35.67 10.60 6.76
CA VAL A 225 -36.70 10.87 7.78
C VAL A 225 -36.59 12.29 8.31
N PHE A 226 -35.40 12.77 8.60
CA PHE A 226 -35.16 14.11 9.14
C PHE A 226 -34.98 15.19 8.07
N HIS A 227 -35.08 14.83 6.78
CA HIS A 227 -34.85 15.75 5.65
C HIS A 227 -33.55 16.56 5.73
N SER A 228 -32.52 15.98 6.37
CA SER A 228 -31.27 16.65 6.72
C SER A 228 -30.26 16.72 5.56
N TYR A 229 -30.56 16.15 4.39
CA TYR A 229 -29.70 16.11 3.22
C TYR A 229 -29.12 17.48 2.84
N ARG A 230 -29.97 18.53 2.76
CA ARG A 230 -29.53 19.87 2.38
C ARG A 230 -28.51 20.45 3.35
N TYR A 231 -28.70 20.20 4.65
CA TYR A 231 -27.77 20.66 5.69
C TYR A 231 -26.38 20.02 5.50
N PHE A 232 -26.31 18.69 5.37
CA PHE A 232 -25.04 18.00 5.19
C PHE A 232 -24.39 18.30 3.85
N LEU A 233 -25.18 18.47 2.78
CA LEU A 233 -24.65 18.87 1.48
C LEU A 233 -24.01 20.26 1.52
N SER A 234 -24.65 21.22 2.17
CA SER A 234 -24.08 22.56 2.33
C SER A 234 -22.82 22.57 3.18
N ALA A 235 -22.80 21.78 4.26
CA ALA A 235 -21.60 21.58 5.09
C ALA A 235 -20.46 20.98 4.27
N PHE A 236 -20.72 19.96 3.47
CA PHE A 236 -19.75 19.37 2.55
C PHE A 236 -19.19 20.38 1.56
N GLN A 237 -20.07 21.12 0.89
CA GLN A 237 -19.68 22.14 -0.08
C GLN A 237 -18.81 23.25 0.54
N ASN A 238 -19.16 23.72 1.75
CA ASN A 238 -18.37 24.73 2.46
C ASN A 238 -16.97 24.22 2.82
N LEU A 239 -16.88 23.01 3.38
CA LEU A 239 -15.60 22.39 3.72
C LEU A 239 -14.75 22.14 2.47
N TRP A 240 -15.37 21.64 1.41
CA TRP A 240 -14.68 21.36 0.14
C TRP A 240 -14.20 22.65 -0.52
N THR A 241 -15.02 23.71 -0.54
CA THR A 241 -14.66 24.99 -1.13
C THR A 241 -13.49 25.65 -0.40
N ALA A 242 -13.48 25.60 0.94
CA ALA A 242 -12.38 26.10 1.75
C ALA A 242 -11.06 25.31 1.45
N TRP A 243 -11.15 23.98 1.42
CA TRP A 243 -10.03 23.11 1.08
C TRP A 243 -9.52 23.38 -0.34
N PHE A 244 -10.42 23.49 -1.31
CA PHE A 244 -10.06 23.73 -2.72
C PHE A 244 -9.39 25.08 -2.95
N LYS A 245 -9.86 26.16 -2.29
CA LYS A 245 -9.22 27.49 -2.38
C LYS A 245 -7.75 27.45 -1.94
N GLU A 246 -7.47 26.75 -0.83
CA GLU A 246 -6.10 26.64 -0.33
C GLU A 246 -5.23 25.76 -1.24
N LYS A 247 -5.76 24.62 -1.65
CA LYS A 247 -5.08 23.72 -2.60
C LYS A 247 -4.72 24.47 -3.88
N ARG A 248 -5.67 25.20 -4.46
CA ARG A 248 -5.45 25.98 -5.69
C ARG A 248 -4.34 27.02 -5.54
N LYS A 249 -4.21 27.65 -4.37
CA LYS A 249 -3.13 28.61 -4.10
C LYS A 249 -1.75 27.92 -4.14
N ILE A 250 -1.65 26.75 -3.54
CA ILE A 250 -0.40 25.96 -3.52
C ILE A 250 -0.09 25.43 -4.93
N ASP A 251 -1.08 24.89 -5.64
CA ASP A 251 -0.92 24.36 -6.98
C ASP A 251 -0.50 25.46 -7.97
N ARG A 252 -1.04 26.68 -7.84
CA ARG A 252 -0.62 27.84 -8.65
C ARG A 252 0.84 28.23 -8.37
N GLN A 253 1.25 28.29 -7.12
CA GLN A 253 2.64 28.56 -6.77
C GLN A 253 3.58 27.48 -7.33
N ARG A 254 3.18 26.20 -7.17
CA ARG A 254 3.90 25.06 -7.73
C ARG A 254 4.06 25.20 -9.24
N PHE A 255 2.98 25.53 -9.95
CA PHE A 255 3.00 25.68 -11.40
C PHE A 255 4.02 26.73 -11.85
N VAL A 256 4.00 27.93 -11.25
CA VAL A 256 4.93 29.01 -11.61
C VAL A 256 6.39 28.59 -11.33
N TYR A 257 6.68 28.07 -10.16
CA TYR A 257 8.03 27.65 -9.80
C TYR A 257 8.53 26.47 -10.68
N SER A 258 7.68 25.49 -10.94
CA SER A 258 8.06 24.36 -11.80
C SER A 258 8.25 24.78 -13.26
N LEU A 259 7.44 25.73 -13.76
CA LEU A 259 7.61 26.28 -15.11
C LEU A 259 8.98 26.94 -15.29
N LEU A 260 9.37 27.82 -14.37
CA LEU A 260 10.67 28.49 -14.40
C LEU A 260 11.83 27.51 -14.26
N ALA A 261 11.70 26.55 -13.35
CA ALA A 261 12.72 25.52 -13.13
C ALA A 261 12.89 24.59 -14.34
N GLN A 262 11.80 24.25 -15.02
CA GLN A 262 11.85 23.39 -16.23
C GLN A 262 12.28 24.15 -17.48
N ALA A 263 12.11 25.47 -17.53
CA ALA A 263 12.59 26.28 -18.64
C ALA A 263 14.12 26.51 -18.60
N ALA A 264 14.72 26.55 -17.41
CA ALA A 264 16.15 26.83 -17.23
C ALA A 264 17.09 25.91 -18.05
N PRO A 265 16.89 24.60 -18.17
CA PRO A 265 17.74 23.71 -18.96
C PRO A 265 17.70 23.93 -20.47
N PHE A 266 16.70 24.65 -20.99
CA PHE A 266 16.67 24.96 -22.43
C PHE A 266 17.76 25.97 -22.83
N ILE A 267 18.24 26.78 -21.88
CA ILE A 267 19.34 27.74 -22.13
C ILE A 267 20.61 26.98 -22.54
N PRO A 268 21.18 26.08 -21.73
CA PRO A 268 22.38 25.33 -22.11
C PRO A 268 22.16 24.46 -23.36
N ILE A 269 20.99 23.87 -23.54
CA ILE A 269 20.68 23.10 -24.75
C ILE A 269 20.78 23.99 -25.97
N SER A 270 20.22 25.20 -25.95
CA SER A 270 20.32 26.16 -27.06
C SER A 270 21.78 26.56 -27.33
N VAL A 271 22.57 26.84 -26.28
CA VAL A 271 24.01 27.17 -26.42
C VAL A 271 24.76 26.04 -27.12
N ILE A 272 24.50 24.78 -26.73
CA ILE A 272 25.15 23.62 -27.37
C ILE A 272 24.74 23.51 -28.84
N LEU A 273 23.45 23.68 -29.15
CA LEU A 273 22.95 23.61 -30.54
C LEU A 273 23.55 24.75 -31.40
N PHE A 274 23.65 25.98 -30.90
CA PHE A 274 24.31 27.05 -31.59
C PHE A 274 25.81 26.72 -31.87
N TYR A 275 26.52 26.19 -30.86
CA TYR A 275 27.89 25.75 -31.04
C TYR A 275 28.04 24.72 -32.16
N ILE A 276 27.14 23.72 -32.23
CA ILE A 276 27.15 22.70 -33.28
C ILE A 276 26.89 23.33 -34.66
N VAL A 277 25.91 24.24 -34.75
CA VAL A 277 25.65 24.96 -36.00
C VAL A 277 26.89 25.70 -36.50
N PHE A 278 27.65 26.39 -35.62
CA PHE A 278 28.92 27.03 -36.01
C PHE A 278 29.96 26.02 -36.50
N GLN A 279 30.04 24.83 -35.89
CA GLN A 279 30.94 23.77 -36.34
C GLN A 279 30.54 23.19 -37.71
N ILE A 280 29.25 23.11 -38.00
CA ILE A 280 28.74 22.69 -39.32
C ILE A 280 29.09 23.74 -40.39
N LEU A 281 28.84 25.01 -40.10
CA LEU A 281 29.22 26.12 -41.02
C LEU A 281 30.72 26.18 -41.28
N GLY A 282 31.53 25.79 -40.29
CA GLY A 282 33.00 25.65 -40.43
C GLY A 282 33.43 24.36 -41.14
N GLY A 283 32.55 23.48 -41.56
CA GLY A 283 32.83 22.24 -42.29
C GLY A 283 33.43 21.11 -41.44
N SER A 284 33.46 21.26 -40.10
CA SER A 284 34.00 20.24 -39.17
C SER A 284 32.99 19.16 -38.75
N MET A 285 31.70 19.42 -38.94
CA MET A 285 30.60 18.51 -38.63
C MET A 285 29.58 18.45 -39.76
N THR A 286 28.81 17.36 -39.82
CA THR A 286 27.74 17.16 -40.80
C THR A 286 26.39 17.65 -40.29
N ILE A 287 25.39 17.86 -41.17
CA ILE A 287 24.01 18.17 -40.80
C ILE A 287 23.41 17.01 -39.98
N GLY A 288 23.78 15.77 -40.27
CA GLY A 288 23.40 14.60 -39.49
C GLY A 288 23.95 14.63 -38.05
N ASP A 289 25.15 15.21 -37.84
CA ASP A 289 25.72 15.39 -36.51
C ASP A 289 24.84 16.28 -35.61
N PHE A 290 24.20 17.31 -36.18
CA PHE A 290 23.25 18.15 -35.44
C PHE A 290 22.09 17.34 -34.83
N THR A 291 21.47 16.48 -35.62
CA THR A 291 20.34 15.65 -35.14
C THR A 291 20.78 14.61 -34.13
N TYR A 292 21.95 14.02 -34.34
CA TYR A 292 22.53 13.03 -33.45
C TYR A 292 22.89 13.63 -32.06
N VAL A 293 23.61 14.74 -32.07
CA VAL A 293 24.00 15.40 -30.81
C VAL A 293 22.81 15.98 -30.08
N ASN A 294 21.82 16.55 -30.80
CA ASN A 294 20.58 16.98 -30.20
C ASN A 294 19.86 15.78 -29.50
N GLY A 295 19.82 14.63 -30.15
CA GLY A 295 19.28 13.40 -29.56
C GLY A 295 19.97 12.97 -28.27
N ILE A 296 21.31 12.95 -28.26
CA ILE A 296 22.13 12.61 -27.09
C ILE A 296 21.91 13.62 -25.94
N VAL A 297 21.91 14.92 -26.26
CA VAL A 297 21.71 16.02 -25.30
C VAL A 297 20.34 15.91 -24.64
N MET A 298 19.29 15.66 -25.43
CA MET A 298 17.93 15.46 -24.90
C MET A 298 17.81 14.20 -24.05
N GLN A 299 18.49 13.10 -24.42
CA GLN A 299 18.53 11.87 -23.63
C GLN A 299 19.31 12.03 -22.32
N PHE A 300 20.41 12.75 -22.34
CA PHE A 300 21.16 13.10 -21.13
C PHE A 300 20.31 13.93 -20.16
N PHE A 301 19.62 14.95 -20.68
CA PHE A 301 18.67 15.75 -19.91
C PHE A 301 17.54 14.90 -19.33
N ALA A 302 16.95 13.99 -20.12
CA ALA A 302 15.92 13.07 -19.67
C ALA A 302 16.43 12.12 -18.56
N GLY A 303 17.64 11.58 -18.70
CA GLY A 303 18.27 10.71 -17.70
C GLY A 303 18.48 11.42 -16.35
N ILE A 304 19.03 12.62 -16.38
CA ILE A 304 19.20 13.46 -15.17
C ILE A 304 17.83 13.80 -14.54
N SER A 305 16.85 14.25 -15.33
CA SER A 305 15.51 14.60 -14.86
C SER A 305 14.81 13.40 -14.25
N MET A 306 14.98 12.20 -14.82
CA MET A 306 14.46 10.95 -14.28
C MET A 306 15.05 10.62 -12.90
N LEU A 307 16.37 10.77 -12.72
CA LEU A 307 17.01 10.53 -11.43
C LEU A 307 16.55 11.52 -10.36
N PHE A 308 16.42 12.80 -10.71
CA PHE A 308 15.95 13.81 -9.76
C PHE A 308 14.47 13.60 -9.39
N SER A 309 13.61 13.28 -10.36
CA SER A 309 12.23 12.93 -10.10
C SER A 309 12.13 11.71 -9.19
N ALA A 310 12.95 10.69 -9.45
CA ALA A 310 13.00 9.49 -8.61
C ALA A 310 13.48 9.80 -7.18
N LEU A 311 14.48 10.67 -7.00
CA LEU A 311 14.93 11.09 -5.67
C LEU A 311 13.86 11.88 -4.92
N ASN A 312 13.13 12.79 -5.59
CA ASN A 312 12.05 13.55 -4.98
C ASN A 312 10.87 12.66 -4.58
N ASN A 313 10.43 11.75 -5.45
CA ASN A 313 9.38 10.79 -5.17
C ASN A 313 9.83 9.80 -4.07
N GLY A 314 11.09 9.39 -4.08
CA GLY A 314 11.68 8.56 -3.05
C GLY A 314 11.68 9.23 -1.68
N TYR A 315 11.94 10.54 -1.61
CA TYR A 315 11.82 11.31 -0.37
C TYR A 315 10.39 11.34 0.19
N GLU A 316 9.39 11.52 -0.67
CA GLU A 316 7.98 11.48 -0.27
C GLU A 316 7.59 10.08 0.24
N SER A 317 8.03 9.02 -0.45
CA SER A 317 7.83 7.63 -0.04
C SER A 317 8.52 7.31 1.29
N GLU A 318 9.74 7.78 1.51
CA GLU A 318 10.49 7.59 2.77
C GLU A 318 9.73 8.11 4.00
N MET A 319 9.09 9.28 3.86
CA MET A 319 8.32 9.86 4.96
C MET A 319 7.12 9.00 5.34
N ARG A 320 6.45 8.38 4.36
CA ARG A 320 5.33 7.46 4.57
C ARG A 320 5.81 6.13 5.13
N LEU A 321 6.92 5.61 4.63
CA LEU A 321 7.51 4.34 5.09
C LEU A 321 8.00 4.40 6.54
N THR A 322 8.37 5.57 7.03
CA THR A 322 8.71 5.74 8.46
C THR A 322 7.51 5.40 9.36
N ASN A 323 6.30 5.78 8.97
CA ASN A 323 5.07 5.43 9.71
C ASN A 323 4.76 3.93 9.57
N PHE A 324 4.91 3.40 8.36
CA PHE A 324 4.72 1.98 8.09
C PHE A 324 5.69 1.10 8.90
N ASP A 325 7.00 1.43 8.92
CA ASP A 325 7.99 0.72 9.74
C ASP A 325 7.69 0.83 11.24
N ALA A 326 7.21 1.98 11.71
CA ALA A 326 6.79 2.14 13.10
C ALA A 326 5.63 1.20 13.46
N PHE A 327 4.63 1.09 12.58
CA PHE A 327 3.53 0.14 12.74
C PHE A 327 4.00 -1.32 12.70
N MET A 328 4.85 -1.69 11.75
CA MET A 328 5.38 -3.07 11.66
C MET A 328 6.24 -3.46 12.86
N ALA A 329 6.80 -2.47 13.57
CA ALA A 329 7.58 -2.68 14.79
C ALA A 329 6.71 -2.82 16.05
N TRP A 330 5.40 -2.60 16.00
CA TRP A 330 4.52 -2.79 17.14
C TRP A 330 4.57 -4.23 17.62
N LYS A 331 4.54 -4.41 18.93
CA LYS A 331 4.52 -5.72 19.56
C LYS A 331 3.23 -5.89 20.35
N PRO A 332 2.63 -7.07 20.32
CA PRO A 332 1.49 -7.36 21.16
C PRO A 332 1.88 -7.19 22.64
N GLN A 333 0.97 -6.62 23.44
CA GLN A 333 1.13 -6.52 24.89
C GLN A 333 0.85 -7.87 25.54
N ILE A 334 -0.18 -8.56 25.04
CA ILE A 334 -0.53 -9.91 25.47
C ILE A 334 0.40 -10.89 24.79
N ARG A 335 1.32 -11.44 25.57
CA ARG A 335 2.28 -12.41 25.03
C ARG A 335 1.74 -13.83 25.19
N ASN A 336 1.69 -14.58 24.11
CA ASN A 336 1.39 -16.00 24.16
C ASN A 336 2.61 -16.81 24.64
N ASN A 337 3.01 -16.56 25.90
CA ASN A 337 4.16 -17.22 26.52
C ASN A 337 3.75 -18.46 27.31
N GLY A 338 2.46 -18.77 27.41
CA GLY A 338 1.96 -19.95 28.07
C GLY A 338 2.47 -21.22 27.41
N LYS A 339 2.76 -22.24 28.21
CA LYS A 339 3.24 -23.54 27.75
C LYS A 339 2.28 -24.67 28.07
N ARG A 340 1.30 -24.40 28.94
CA ARG A 340 0.29 -25.40 29.32
C ARG A 340 -0.82 -25.45 28.31
N VAL A 341 -1.33 -26.64 28.04
CA VAL A 341 -2.50 -26.89 27.22
C VAL A 341 -3.69 -27.07 28.14
N LEU A 342 -4.79 -26.40 27.84
CA LEU A 342 -6.07 -26.53 28.56
C LEU A 342 -6.98 -27.48 27.81
N ASP A 343 -7.25 -28.66 28.38
CA ASP A 343 -8.16 -29.63 27.76
C ASP A 343 -9.63 -29.35 28.13
N ARG A 344 -9.89 -29.09 29.40
CA ARG A 344 -11.24 -28.85 29.93
C ARG A 344 -11.23 -27.89 31.10
N ILE A 345 -12.23 -27.02 31.18
CA ILE A 345 -12.43 -26.10 32.30
C ILE A 345 -13.29 -26.85 33.37
N ARG A 346 -12.74 -26.91 34.57
CA ARG A 346 -13.45 -27.44 35.78
C ARG A 346 -13.79 -26.32 36.73
N THR A 347 -12.84 -25.40 36.95
CA THR A 347 -13.03 -24.27 37.88
C THR A 347 -12.50 -23.01 37.24
N ILE A 348 -13.17 -21.89 37.46
CA ILE A 348 -12.76 -20.54 37.11
C ILE A 348 -12.77 -19.73 38.40
N GLU A 349 -11.66 -19.12 38.74
CA GLU A 349 -11.56 -18.32 39.96
C GLU A 349 -10.96 -16.96 39.65
N PHE A 350 -11.63 -15.90 40.10
CA PHE A 350 -11.15 -14.54 40.12
C PHE A 350 -10.68 -14.21 41.52
N ARG A 351 -9.41 -13.82 41.69
CA ARG A 351 -8.79 -13.44 42.98
C ARG A 351 -8.31 -12.00 42.94
N HIS A 352 -8.97 -11.14 43.66
CA HIS A 352 -8.63 -9.71 43.79
C HIS A 352 -8.42 -9.00 42.46
N VAL A 353 -9.23 -9.34 41.44
CA VAL A 353 -9.04 -8.85 40.06
C VAL A 353 -9.51 -7.40 39.96
N SER A 354 -8.57 -6.52 39.59
CA SER A 354 -8.86 -5.14 39.24
C SER A 354 -8.41 -4.85 37.83
N PHE A 355 -9.19 -4.03 37.11
CA PHE A 355 -8.93 -3.74 35.71
C PHE A 355 -9.40 -2.35 35.29
N ARG A 356 -8.58 -1.70 34.44
CA ARG A 356 -8.93 -0.51 33.67
C ARG A 356 -8.55 -0.70 32.21
N TYR A 357 -9.32 -0.11 31.30
CA TYR A 357 -8.93 -0.12 29.89
C TYR A 357 -7.70 0.76 29.65
N PRO A 358 -6.83 0.38 28.70
CA PRO A 358 -5.65 1.17 28.36
C PRO A 358 -6.00 2.64 28.09
N LYS A 359 -5.19 3.56 28.64
CA LYS A 359 -5.37 5.03 28.54
C LYS A 359 -6.62 5.61 29.24
N THR A 360 -7.39 4.82 29.97
CA THR A 360 -8.44 5.35 30.85
C THR A 360 -7.90 5.52 32.28
N ARG A 361 -8.48 6.46 33.04
CA ARG A 361 -8.13 6.66 34.45
C ARG A 361 -9.06 5.89 35.39
N GLN A 362 -10.21 5.49 34.93
CA GLN A 362 -11.26 4.89 35.74
C GLN A 362 -11.08 3.36 35.77
N LEU A 363 -11.10 2.79 36.97
CA LEU A 363 -11.22 1.34 37.20
C LEU A 363 -12.63 0.90 36.76
N VAL A 364 -12.67 -0.12 35.92
CA VAL A 364 -13.93 -0.76 35.47
C VAL A 364 -14.29 -1.94 36.37
N LEU A 365 -13.27 -2.66 36.81
CA LEU A 365 -13.42 -3.72 37.83
C LEU A 365 -12.50 -3.38 39.02
N GLN A 366 -13.02 -3.59 40.20
CA GLN A 366 -12.28 -3.30 41.46
C GLN A 366 -12.46 -4.46 42.41
N ASP A 367 -11.37 -5.13 42.76
CA ASP A 367 -11.31 -6.21 43.74
C ASP A 367 -12.36 -7.31 43.57
N ILE A 368 -12.50 -7.81 42.35
CA ILE A 368 -13.47 -8.85 41.98
C ILE A 368 -12.99 -10.19 42.50
N ASN A 369 -13.84 -10.86 43.26
CA ASN A 369 -13.59 -12.14 43.89
C ASN A 369 -14.82 -13.08 43.68
N PHE A 370 -14.66 -14.16 42.96
CA PHE A 370 -15.68 -15.23 42.88
C PHE A 370 -15.05 -16.52 42.29
N VAL A 371 -15.75 -17.63 42.49
CA VAL A 371 -15.39 -18.93 41.94
C VAL A 371 -16.61 -19.47 41.18
N ILE A 372 -16.36 -20.08 40.03
CA ILE A 372 -17.38 -20.84 39.25
C ILE A 372 -16.89 -22.27 39.17
N GLU A 373 -17.73 -23.21 39.55
CA GLU A 373 -17.45 -24.64 39.51
C GLU A 373 -17.99 -25.30 38.23
N GLU A 374 -17.54 -26.52 37.98
CA GLU A 374 -17.98 -27.28 36.82
C GLU A 374 -19.48 -27.46 36.80
N GLN A 375 -20.13 -27.26 35.64
CA GLN A 375 -21.59 -27.33 35.42
C GLN A 375 -22.41 -26.24 36.11
N GLU A 376 -21.79 -25.31 36.81
CA GLU A 376 -22.50 -24.19 37.42
C GLU A 376 -23.00 -23.21 36.35
N LYS A 377 -24.22 -22.69 36.52
CA LYS A 377 -24.79 -21.63 35.68
C LYS A 377 -24.79 -20.32 36.44
N VAL A 378 -23.98 -19.40 35.99
CA VAL A 378 -23.81 -18.09 36.65
C VAL A 378 -24.42 -16.98 35.77
N ALA A 379 -25.21 -16.11 36.39
CA ALA A 379 -25.75 -14.91 35.75
C ALA A 379 -25.06 -13.67 36.31
N LEU A 380 -24.44 -12.88 35.44
CA LEU A 380 -23.88 -11.58 35.79
C LEU A 380 -24.94 -10.49 35.64
N VAL A 381 -25.47 -9.97 36.75
CA VAL A 381 -26.48 -8.92 36.78
C VAL A 381 -25.89 -7.59 37.23
N GLY A 382 -26.33 -6.50 36.63
CA GLY A 382 -25.87 -5.15 36.97
C GLY A 382 -26.30 -4.12 35.93
N VAL A 383 -26.17 -2.85 36.29
CA VAL A 383 -26.46 -1.72 35.38
C VAL A 383 -25.58 -1.70 34.18
N ASN A 384 -25.95 -0.95 33.14
CA ASN A 384 -25.12 -0.77 31.95
C ASN A 384 -23.80 -0.10 32.37
N GLY A 385 -22.68 -0.63 31.89
CA GLY A 385 -21.34 -0.13 32.27
C GLY A 385 -20.75 -0.74 33.55
N ALA A 386 -21.43 -1.66 34.24
CA ALA A 386 -20.95 -2.32 35.47
C ALA A 386 -19.77 -3.31 35.25
N GLY A 387 -19.21 -3.40 34.07
CA GLY A 387 -18.05 -4.27 33.82
C GLY A 387 -18.38 -5.72 33.43
N LYS A 388 -19.66 -6.08 33.22
CA LYS A 388 -20.05 -7.46 32.87
C LYS A 388 -19.30 -8.01 31.65
N SER A 389 -19.30 -7.28 30.55
CA SER A 389 -18.59 -7.66 29.32
C SER A 389 -17.07 -7.63 29.51
N THR A 390 -16.56 -6.83 30.45
CA THR A 390 -15.14 -6.77 30.78
C THR A 390 -14.66 -8.05 31.46
N ILE A 391 -15.46 -8.65 32.32
CA ILE A 391 -15.16 -9.96 32.93
C ILE A 391 -14.97 -11.01 31.85
N ILE A 392 -15.86 -11.05 30.85
CA ILE A 392 -15.75 -11.99 29.71
C ILE A 392 -14.49 -11.70 28.88
N LYS A 393 -14.19 -10.43 28.60
CA LYS A 393 -12.97 -10.05 27.87
C LYS A 393 -11.68 -10.48 28.61
N LEU A 394 -11.66 -10.39 29.93
CA LEU A 394 -10.54 -10.87 30.76
C LEU A 394 -10.46 -12.39 30.79
N LEU A 395 -11.60 -13.09 30.90
CA LEU A 395 -11.65 -14.55 30.87
C LEU A 395 -11.16 -15.12 29.54
N LEU A 396 -11.44 -14.43 28.42
CA LEU A 396 -10.92 -14.76 27.10
C LEU A 396 -9.46 -14.30 26.91
N ARG A 397 -8.88 -13.68 27.92
CA ARG A 397 -7.54 -13.09 27.86
C ARG A 397 -7.35 -12.17 26.63
N LEU A 398 -8.40 -11.41 26.28
CA LEU A 398 -8.32 -10.31 25.33
C LEU A 398 -7.64 -9.08 25.94
N TYR A 399 -7.56 -9.05 27.28
CA TYR A 399 -6.83 -8.14 28.15
C TYR A 399 -6.27 -8.91 29.32
N ASP A 400 -5.12 -8.49 29.84
CA ASP A 400 -4.60 -8.97 31.13
C ASP A 400 -5.09 -8.06 32.27
N SER A 401 -5.36 -8.63 33.47
CA SER A 401 -5.72 -7.86 34.66
C SER A 401 -4.57 -6.95 35.09
N GLU A 402 -4.90 -5.76 35.64
CA GLU A 402 -3.93 -4.84 36.22
C GLU A 402 -3.41 -5.38 37.57
N ASP A 403 -4.33 -5.80 38.43
CA ASP A 403 -4.06 -6.45 39.70
C ASP A 403 -4.86 -7.74 39.83
N GLY A 404 -4.40 -8.62 40.73
CA GLY A 404 -5.03 -9.91 40.99
C GLY A 404 -4.70 -10.98 39.93
N GLN A 405 -5.40 -12.11 40.02
CA GLN A 405 -5.16 -13.29 39.19
C GLN A 405 -6.47 -13.93 38.78
N ILE A 406 -6.52 -14.44 37.56
CA ILE A 406 -7.59 -15.29 37.06
C ILE A 406 -7.02 -16.70 36.92
N LEU A 407 -7.60 -17.62 37.66
CA LEU A 407 -7.15 -19.01 37.69
C LEU A 407 -8.18 -19.90 36.97
N ILE A 408 -7.69 -20.80 36.13
CA ILE A 408 -8.47 -21.86 35.53
C ILE A 408 -7.87 -23.20 36.02
N ASN A 409 -8.70 -24.02 36.67
CA ASN A 409 -8.24 -25.26 37.30
C ASN A 409 -7.08 -25.03 38.27
N GLY A 410 -7.08 -23.92 39.00
CA GLY A 410 -6.03 -23.52 39.96
C GLY A 410 -4.73 -23.01 39.33
N THR A 411 -4.66 -22.87 38.00
CA THR A 411 -3.49 -22.37 37.26
C THR A 411 -3.80 -20.98 36.67
N ASP A 412 -2.86 -20.04 36.76
CA ASP A 412 -3.02 -18.70 36.18
C ASP A 412 -3.29 -18.79 34.66
N ILE A 413 -4.28 -18.05 34.18
CA ILE A 413 -4.68 -18.01 32.79
C ILE A 413 -3.51 -17.67 31.83
N ARG A 414 -2.50 -16.95 32.32
CA ARG A 414 -1.30 -16.55 31.59
C ARG A 414 -0.33 -17.69 31.31
N GLU A 415 -0.46 -18.81 32.02
CA GLU A 415 0.36 -19.99 31.82
C GLU A 415 -0.14 -20.91 30.69
N TYR A 416 -1.39 -20.74 30.27
CA TYR A 416 -1.96 -21.49 29.16
C TYR A 416 -1.64 -20.86 27.81
N THR A 417 -1.54 -21.70 26.76
CA THR A 417 -1.49 -21.19 25.38
C THR A 417 -2.83 -20.57 25.01
N LEU A 418 -2.81 -19.46 24.27
CA LEU A 418 -4.05 -18.79 23.86
C LEU A 418 -4.94 -19.71 23.01
N GLU A 419 -4.33 -20.52 22.16
CA GLU A 419 -5.04 -21.47 21.31
C GLU A 419 -5.82 -22.49 22.13
N SER A 420 -5.22 -23.08 23.17
CA SER A 420 -5.90 -24.05 24.03
C SER A 420 -6.96 -23.40 24.91
N LEU A 421 -6.70 -22.18 25.38
CA LEU A 421 -7.65 -21.38 26.16
C LEU A 421 -8.91 -21.08 25.33
N HIS A 422 -8.77 -20.54 24.15
CA HIS A 422 -9.88 -20.22 23.26
C HIS A 422 -10.58 -21.48 22.75
N GLY A 423 -9.84 -22.58 22.51
CA GLY A 423 -10.41 -23.87 22.10
C GLY A 423 -11.30 -24.52 23.17
N ALA A 424 -11.03 -24.23 24.46
CA ALA A 424 -11.84 -24.74 25.57
C ALA A 424 -13.10 -23.90 25.88
N MET A 425 -13.31 -22.76 25.20
CA MET A 425 -14.38 -21.80 25.45
C MET A 425 -15.23 -21.55 24.21
N GLY A 426 -16.54 -21.65 24.34
CA GLY A 426 -17.49 -21.15 23.33
C GLY A 426 -18.03 -19.80 23.75
N VAL A 427 -17.96 -18.79 22.86
CA VAL A 427 -18.36 -17.41 23.18
C VAL A 427 -19.33 -16.87 22.14
N VAL A 428 -20.36 -16.18 22.61
CA VAL A 428 -21.27 -15.38 21.80
C VAL A 428 -21.24 -13.96 22.30
N PHE A 429 -20.76 -13.03 21.48
CA PHE A 429 -20.75 -11.61 21.80
C PHE A 429 -22.10 -10.97 21.54
N GLN A 430 -22.43 -9.89 22.25
CA GLN A 430 -23.66 -9.13 22.03
C GLN A 430 -23.65 -8.42 20.66
N ASP A 431 -22.49 -7.96 20.22
CA ASP A 431 -22.19 -7.26 18.98
C ASP A 431 -21.54 -8.20 17.95
N PHE A 432 -22.12 -9.37 17.75
CA PHE A 432 -21.57 -10.36 16.82
C PHE A 432 -21.54 -9.89 15.36
N ASN A 433 -20.51 -10.29 14.64
CA ASN A 433 -20.38 -10.00 13.22
C ASN A 433 -21.14 -11.03 12.37
N GLN A 434 -21.86 -10.53 11.37
CA GLN A 434 -22.52 -11.36 10.37
C GLN A 434 -21.58 -11.55 9.19
N TYR A 435 -21.12 -12.78 8.98
CA TYR A 435 -20.30 -13.13 7.83
C TYR A 435 -21.19 -13.42 6.61
N LEU A 436 -20.89 -12.77 5.49
CA LEU A 436 -21.56 -13.07 4.20
C LEU A 436 -20.90 -14.29 3.56
N LEU A 437 -21.13 -15.46 4.17
CA LEU A 437 -20.58 -16.75 3.76
C LEU A 437 -21.72 -17.73 3.50
N GLN A 438 -21.44 -18.85 2.85
CA GLN A 438 -22.38 -19.98 2.80
C GLN A 438 -22.59 -20.54 4.20
N LEU A 439 -23.73 -21.18 4.45
CA LEU A 439 -24.11 -21.64 5.79
C LEU A 439 -23.08 -22.59 6.41
N ASP A 440 -22.60 -23.54 5.62
CA ASP A 440 -21.55 -24.49 6.01
C ASP A 440 -20.26 -23.77 6.41
N GLN A 441 -19.82 -22.80 5.61
CA GLN A 441 -18.65 -21.97 5.88
C GLN A 441 -18.87 -21.08 7.12
N ALA A 442 -20.06 -20.49 7.27
CA ALA A 442 -20.39 -19.65 8.42
C ALA A 442 -20.36 -20.43 9.74
N VAL A 443 -20.80 -21.68 9.74
CA VAL A 443 -20.73 -22.57 10.90
C VAL A 443 -19.27 -23.05 11.12
N ALA A 444 -18.57 -23.41 10.05
CA ALA A 444 -17.20 -23.92 10.13
C ALA A 444 -16.16 -22.85 10.51
N VAL A 445 -16.48 -21.55 10.40
CA VAL A 445 -15.53 -20.45 10.72
C VAL A 445 -15.02 -20.47 12.17
N SER A 446 -15.77 -21.11 13.08
CA SER A 446 -15.36 -21.32 14.47
C SER A 446 -14.26 -22.39 14.64
N SER A 447 -14.04 -23.23 13.62
CA SER A 447 -13.00 -24.28 13.59
C SER A 447 -12.33 -24.36 12.21
N PRO A 448 -11.69 -23.28 11.75
CA PRO A 448 -11.26 -23.11 10.36
C PRO A 448 -10.10 -24.02 9.93
N LEU A 449 -9.39 -24.62 10.88
CA LEU A 449 -8.26 -25.53 10.60
C LEU A 449 -8.68 -26.97 10.33
N GLU A 450 -9.93 -27.33 10.59
CA GLU A 450 -10.48 -28.63 10.30
C GLU A 450 -11.19 -28.64 8.94
N PRO A 451 -11.10 -29.76 8.19
CA PRO A 451 -11.89 -29.89 6.98
C PRO A 451 -13.38 -29.80 7.32
N VAL A 452 -14.15 -29.18 6.43
CA VAL A 452 -15.60 -29.02 6.59
C VAL A 452 -16.24 -30.43 6.64
N ASP A 453 -16.77 -30.79 7.82
CA ASP A 453 -17.47 -32.06 8.04
C ASP A 453 -18.97 -31.80 8.03
N GLU A 454 -19.66 -32.24 6.98
CA GLU A 454 -21.09 -32.06 6.80
C GLU A 454 -21.92 -32.69 7.95
N GLN A 455 -21.46 -33.81 8.52
CA GLN A 455 -22.17 -34.47 9.62
C GLN A 455 -22.06 -33.65 10.92
N ARG A 456 -20.88 -33.10 11.20
CA ARG A 456 -20.70 -32.23 12.37
C ARG A 456 -21.48 -30.93 12.23
N ILE A 457 -21.55 -30.35 11.03
CA ILE A 457 -22.35 -29.16 10.76
C ILE A 457 -23.83 -29.45 10.95
N ALA A 458 -24.36 -30.56 10.40
CA ALA A 458 -25.73 -30.96 10.56
C ALA A 458 -26.10 -31.17 12.05
N ALA A 459 -25.24 -31.86 12.82
CA ALA A 459 -25.41 -32.04 14.24
C ALA A 459 -25.36 -30.73 15.05
N ALA A 460 -24.56 -29.75 14.62
CA ALA A 460 -24.51 -28.45 15.24
C ALA A 460 -25.78 -27.63 14.96
N LEU A 461 -26.27 -27.67 13.73
CA LEU A 461 -27.52 -27.02 13.33
C LEU A 461 -28.72 -27.60 14.08
N GLU A 462 -28.82 -28.94 14.21
CA GLU A 462 -29.87 -29.63 14.98
C GLU A 462 -29.83 -29.22 16.45
N LYS A 463 -28.67 -29.22 17.08
CA LYS A 463 -28.52 -28.79 18.49
C LYS A 463 -28.85 -27.31 18.73
N ALA A 464 -28.68 -26.46 17.71
CA ALA A 464 -29.04 -25.05 17.78
C ALA A 464 -30.52 -24.80 17.49
N ASP A 465 -31.34 -25.87 17.34
CA ASP A 465 -32.76 -25.79 16.97
C ASP A 465 -32.98 -24.95 15.69
N PHE A 466 -32.04 -25.11 14.75
CA PHE A 466 -32.11 -24.43 13.46
C PHE A 466 -33.12 -25.18 12.59
N ALA A 467 -34.36 -24.63 12.49
CA ALA A 467 -35.40 -25.20 11.66
C ALA A 467 -35.01 -25.09 10.18
N VAL A 468 -34.56 -26.19 9.61
CA VAL A 468 -34.42 -26.31 8.14
C VAL A 468 -35.84 -26.40 7.60
N PHE A 469 -36.30 -25.38 6.87
CA PHE A 469 -37.64 -25.40 6.26
C PHE A 469 -37.80 -26.65 5.38
N PRO A 470 -38.84 -27.46 5.59
CA PRO A 470 -39.11 -28.63 4.76
C PRO A 470 -39.31 -28.15 3.30
N GLY A 471 -38.48 -28.63 2.38
CA GLY A 471 -38.54 -28.26 0.96
C GLY A 471 -37.43 -27.35 0.47
N VAL A 472 -36.66 -26.70 1.33
CA VAL A 472 -35.36 -26.12 1.01
C VAL A 472 -34.33 -27.17 1.41
N GLY A 473 -33.96 -28.05 0.49
CA GLY A 473 -32.83 -28.93 0.72
C GLY A 473 -31.64 -28.09 1.09
N VAL A 474 -31.06 -28.28 2.27
CA VAL A 474 -29.79 -27.71 2.64
C VAL A 474 -28.76 -28.39 1.76
N SER A 475 -28.67 -27.93 0.52
CA SER A 475 -27.57 -28.31 -0.35
C SER A 475 -26.36 -27.51 0.12
N PHE A 476 -25.48 -28.16 0.84
CA PHE A 476 -24.17 -27.60 1.22
C PHE A 476 -23.35 -27.15 0.00
N ARG A 477 -23.82 -27.47 -1.22
CA ARG A 477 -23.20 -27.14 -2.52
C ARG A 477 -24.18 -26.44 -3.47
N ASN A 478 -24.86 -25.39 -3.03
CA ASN A 478 -25.63 -24.61 -4.00
C ASN A 478 -24.73 -23.54 -4.64
N PRO A 479 -24.38 -23.63 -5.94
CA PRO A 479 -23.54 -22.66 -6.60
C PRO A 479 -24.17 -21.27 -6.76
N GLN A 480 -25.44 -21.09 -6.43
CA GLN A 480 -26.16 -19.82 -6.50
C GLN A 480 -26.32 -19.10 -5.15
N GLY A 481 -25.60 -19.56 -4.09
CA GLY A 481 -25.38 -18.81 -2.86
C GLY A 481 -26.65 -18.17 -2.26
N VAL A 482 -27.58 -18.97 -1.74
CA VAL A 482 -28.66 -18.41 -0.90
C VAL A 482 -28.03 -17.99 0.43
N LEU A 483 -27.81 -16.69 0.59
CA LEU A 483 -27.44 -16.06 1.86
C LEU A 483 -28.57 -16.22 2.85
N CYS A 484 -28.49 -17.22 3.73
CA CYS A 484 -29.44 -17.38 4.84
C CYS A 484 -29.10 -16.37 5.95
N PHE A 485 -29.85 -15.28 6.01
CA PHE A 485 -29.77 -14.29 7.09
C PHE A 485 -30.61 -14.77 8.32
N PHE A 486 -29.98 -15.58 9.19
CA PHE A 486 -30.53 -15.82 10.52
C PHE A 486 -29.42 -15.73 11.57
N PRO A 487 -29.12 -14.52 12.06
CA PRO A 487 -27.90 -14.26 12.83
C PRO A 487 -27.78 -14.99 14.16
N GLU A 488 -28.86 -15.07 14.98
CA GLU A 488 -28.82 -15.70 16.29
C GLU A 488 -28.65 -17.22 16.23
N GLN A 489 -29.27 -17.88 15.25
CA GLN A 489 -29.25 -19.33 15.13
C GLN A 489 -27.88 -19.85 14.64
N VAL A 490 -27.25 -19.13 13.72
CA VAL A 490 -25.90 -19.49 13.24
C VAL A 490 -24.87 -19.39 14.36
N LEU A 491 -24.99 -18.41 15.25
CA LEU A 491 -24.11 -18.25 16.40
C LEU A 491 -24.27 -19.36 17.45
N ARG A 492 -25.47 -19.84 17.66
CA ARG A 492 -25.71 -21.02 18.51
C ARG A 492 -25.02 -22.24 17.91
N CYS A 493 -25.04 -22.39 16.58
CA CYS A 493 -24.36 -23.46 15.87
C CYS A 493 -22.82 -23.35 16.04
N CYS A 494 -22.22 -22.16 15.92
CA CYS A 494 -20.80 -21.95 16.13
C CYS A 494 -20.38 -22.29 17.57
N GLY A 495 -21.18 -21.88 18.59
CA GLY A 495 -20.93 -22.20 19.98
C GLY A 495 -20.98 -23.73 20.26
N VAL A 496 -21.94 -24.43 19.67
CA VAL A 496 -22.05 -25.90 19.78
C VAL A 496 -20.92 -26.62 19.05
N PHE A 497 -20.45 -26.08 17.93
CA PHE A 497 -19.33 -26.65 17.15
C PHE A 497 -17.99 -26.54 17.90
N CYS A 498 -17.73 -25.42 18.56
CA CYS A 498 -16.52 -25.23 19.39
C CYS A 498 -16.54 -26.01 20.70
N ALA A 499 -17.68 -26.15 21.37
CA ALA A 499 -17.76 -26.77 22.68
C ALA A 499 -17.58 -28.31 22.71
N ARG A 500 -17.21 -28.93 21.60
CA ARG A 500 -17.03 -30.39 21.46
C ARG A 500 -15.59 -30.81 21.11
N ARG A 501 -14.61 -30.04 21.40
CA ARG A 501 -13.21 -30.55 21.45
C ARG A 501 -12.89 -31.25 22.75
#